data_4b21d5e3956b46dbb426e342e860ba44
#
_entry.id   4b21d5e3956b46dbb426e342e860ba44
#
_cell.length_a   1.000
_cell.length_b   1.000
_cell.length_c   1.000
_cell.angle_alpha   90.00
_cell.angle_beta   90.00
_cell.angle_gamma   90.00
#
_symmetry.space_group_name_H-M   'P 1'
#
loop_
_entity.id
_entity.type
_entity.pdbx_description
1 polymer ?
#
loop_
_entity_poly.entity_id
_entity_poly.type
_entity_poly.pdbx_seq_one_letter_code
_entity_poly.pdbx_strand_id
1 'polypeptide(L)'
;MKSYPSDTWCTYPFTALVLHNGGSYGPCCSANEAVAMGTDDKEVVLEMYNPNQKTEFKPYAMSAYQAFNSKFMKDIRQQMMEGKRHTACSSCWRQEDLGIKSKRQGMNQVYIEPGVGHADGGFEYDIDEMVKNPRLRSLDLKFDNKCNLHCLMCTSGSSDMWVPLDNKMHKYLALQNVTKEDDLDLYMDDAHKWQWTPGEFPETLYEEIKRLVPQLQEIQC
;
A
#
# COMPACT_ATOMS: atom_id res chain seq x y z
N MET A 1 -7.51 -13.47 26.65
CA MET A 1 -7.10 -13.21 25.26
C MET A 1 -8.34 -12.74 24.51
N LYS A 2 -8.30 -11.55 23.88
CA LYS A 2 -9.36 -11.16 22.95
C LYS A 2 -9.29 -12.11 21.75
N SER A 3 -10.39 -12.76 21.39
CA SER A 3 -10.44 -13.60 20.21
C SER A 3 -10.60 -12.73 18.97
N TYR A 4 -9.79 -12.94 17.94
CA TYR A 4 -9.99 -12.33 16.63
C TYR A 4 -11.24 -12.91 15.95
N PRO A 5 -11.93 -12.15 15.09
CA PRO A 5 -13.11 -12.65 14.38
C PRO A 5 -12.83 -13.89 13.53
N SER A 6 -11.60 -14.02 13.04
CA SER A 6 -11.13 -15.19 12.29
C SER A 6 -9.59 -15.29 12.35
N ASP A 7 -9.06 -16.45 11.94
CA ASP A 7 -7.60 -16.66 11.84
C ASP A 7 -6.93 -15.79 10.75
N THR A 8 -7.70 -15.30 9.77
CA THR A 8 -7.21 -14.45 8.69
C THR A 8 -7.39 -12.96 8.96
N TRP A 9 -8.00 -12.60 10.07
CA TRP A 9 -8.30 -11.21 10.41
C TRP A 9 -7.05 -10.34 10.53
N CYS A 10 -7.16 -9.08 10.07
CA CYS A 10 -6.14 -8.05 10.14
C CYS A 10 -6.76 -6.70 10.48
N THR A 11 -6.16 -5.95 11.38
CA THR A 11 -6.60 -4.61 11.79
C THR A 11 -6.56 -3.59 10.65
N TYR A 12 -5.54 -3.66 9.81
CA TYR A 12 -5.26 -2.63 8.79
C TYR A 12 -6.43 -2.34 7.83
N PRO A 13 -7.07 -3.31 7.18
CA PRO A 13 -8.17 -2.99 6.27
C PRO A 13 -9.34 -2.27 6.91
N PHE A 14 -9.45 -2.33 8.24
CA PHE A 14 -10.51 -1.67 9.01
C PHE A 14 -10.12 -0.28 9.53
N THR A 15 -8.83 0.05 9.52
CA THR A 15 -8.32 1.26 10.18
C THR A 15 -7.29 2.05 9.38
N ALA A 16 -6.67 1.44 8.37
CA ALA A 16 -5.53 2.03 7.68
C ALA A 16 -5.72 2.08 6.16
N LEU A 17 -4.98 2.97 5.54
CA LEU A 17 -4.87 3.11 4.10
C LEU A 17 -3.46 3.58 3.76
N VAL A 18 -2.91 3.07 2.65
CA VAL A 18 -1.65 3.52 2.10
C VAL A 18 -1.90 4.19 0.76
N LEU A 19 -1.45 5.42 0.60
CA LEU A 19 -1.35 6.09 -0.69
C LEU A 19 0.01 5.75 -1.29
N HIS A 20 0.01 5.05 -2.41
CA HIS A 20 1.22 4.74 -3.17
C HIS A 20 1.58 5.89 -4.12
N ASN A 21 2.86 5.95 -4.51
CA ASN A 21 3.31 6.81 -5.60
C ASN A 21 2.42 6.57 -6.84
N GLY A 22 2.00 7.63 -7.51
CA GLY A 22 1.09 7.53 -8.65
C GLY A 22 -0.40 7.53 -8.29
N GLY A 23 -0.78 7.53 -7.01
CA GLY A 23 -2.17 7.79 -6.58
C GLY A 23 -3.07 6.58 -6.53
N SER A 24 -2.53 5.37 -6.39
CA SER A 24 -3.29 4.19 -6.02
C SER A 24 -3.29 3.99 -4.50
N TYR A 25 -4.26 3.23 -4.00
CA TYR A 25 -4.43 3.01 -2.56
C TYR A 25 -4.41 1.53 -2.22
N GLY A 26 -3.64 1.15 -1.20
CA GLY A 26 -3.57 -0.20 -0.66
C GLY A 26 -4.05 -0.29 0.78
N PRO A 27 -4.43 -1.49 1.25
CA PRO A 27 -4.82 -1.72 2.65
C PRO A 27 -3.64 -1.61 3.62
N CYS A 28 -2.42 -1.79 3.15
CA CYS A 28 -1.17 -1.64 3.90
C CYS A 28 0.03 -1.61 2.96
N CYS A 29 1.21 -1.20 3.46
CA CYS A 29 2.44 -1.12 2.66
C CYS A 29 3.03 -2.48 2.23
N SER A 30 2.49 -3.61 2.71
CA SER A 30 2.89 -4.97 2.32
C SER A 30 1.86 -5.66 1.41
N ALA A 31 0.83 -4.93 0.99
CA ALA A 31 -0.18 -5.46 0.08
C ALA A 31 0.40 -5.64 -1.33
N ASN A 32 -0.04 -6.69 -2.01
CA ASN A 32 0.36 -6.97 -3.38
C ASN A 32 -0.61 -6.36 -4.41
N GLU A 33 -1.71 -5.83 -3.96
CA GLU A 33 -2.74 -5.19 -4.79
C GLU A 33 -3.15 -3.85 -4.20
N ALA A 34 -3.51 -2.92 -5.07
CA ALA A 34 -4.01 -1.60 -4.74
C ALA A 34 -5.23 -1.24 -5.60
N VAL A 35 -6.03 -0.28 -5.17
CA VAL A 35 -7.17 0.25 -5.93
C VAL A 35 -6.88 1.65 -6.44
N ALA A 36 -7.33 1.94 -7.65
CA ALA A 36 -7.27 3.26 -8.26
C ALA A 36 -8.55 3.56 -9.05
N MET A 37 -8.65 4.77 -9.58
CA MET A 37 -9.71 5.17 -10.50
C MET A 37 -9.27 4.89 -11.93
N GLY A 38 -9.96 4.01 -12.62
CA GLY A 38 -9.73 3.71 -14.04
C GLY A 38 -10.06 4.89 -14.95
N THR A 39 -9.61 4.80 -16.19
CA THR A 39 -9.86 5.84 -17.21
C THR A 39 -11.36 6.00 -17.54
N ASP A 40 -12.16 4.98 -17.25
CA ASP A 40 -13.63 4.96 -17.41
C ASP A 40 -14.39 5.37 -16.13
N ASP A 41 -13.71 5.97 -15.15
CA ASP A 41 -14.25 6.39 -13.86
C ASP A 41 -14.79 5.25 -12.98
N LYS A 42 -14.32 4.02 -13.21
CA LYS A 42 -14.60 2.87 -12.34
C LYS A 42 -13.39 2.48 -11.51
N GLU A 43 -13.65 1.76 -10.42
CA GLU A 43 -12.57 1.17 -9.63
C GLU A 43 -11.82 0.12 -10.44
N VAL A 44 -10.50 0.20 -10.43
CA VAL A 44 -9.60 -0.82 -10.98
C VAL A 44 -8.66 -1.32 -9.90
N VAL A 45 -8.33 -2.60 -9.94
CA VAL A 45 -7.36 -3.22 -9.03
C VAL A 45 -6.05 -3.39 -9.77
N LEU A 46 -4.98 -2.92 -9.14
CA LEU A 46 -3.62 -2.97 -9.65
C LEU A 46 -2.82 -4.00 -8.86
N GLU A 47 -2.07 -4.85 -9.55
CA GLU A 47 -1.10 -5.75 -8.95
C GLU A 47 0.24 -5.00 -8.79
N MET A 48 0.64 -4.73 -7.56
CA MET A 48 1.75 -3.82 -7.23
C MET A 48 3.12 -4.23 -7.77
N TYR A 49 3.30 -5.49 -8.14
CA TYR A 49 4.60 -6.02 -8.59
C TYR A 49 4.49 -6.82 -9.89
N ASN A 50 3.44 -6.55 -10.69
CA ASN A 50 3.27 -7.22 -11.97
C ASN A 50 3.73 -6.28 -13.11
N PRO A 51 4.93 -6.48 -13.67
CA PRO A 51 5.44 -5.65 -14.75
C PRO A 51 4.64 -5.78 -16.05
N ASN A 52 3.84 -6.85 -16.19
CA ASN A 52 3.01 -7.08 -17.37
C ASN A 52 1.60 -6.48 -17.27
N GLN A 53 1.28 -5.82 -16.15
CA GLN A 53 -0.03 -5.22 -15.97
C GLN A 53 -0.15 -3.95 -16.84
N LYS A 54 -1.12 -3.97 -17.76
CA LYS A 54 -1.42 -2.84 -18.67
C LYS A 54 -2.70 -2.10 -18.24
N THR A 55 -3.06 -2.15 -16.95
CA THR A 55 -4.27 -1.47 -16.46
C THR A 55 -4.02 0.04 -16.40
N GLU A 56 -4.71 0.78 -17.27
CA GLU A 56 -4.66 2.24 -17.24
C GLU A 56 -5.55 2.80 -16.15
N PHE A 57 -5.08 3.80 -15.45
CA PHE A 57 -5.83 4.49 -14.41
C PHE A 57 -5.49 5.99 -14.39
N LYS A 58 -6.35 6.76 -13.75
CA LYS A 58 -6.16 8.21 -13.55
C LYS A 58 -5.41 8.43 -12.24
N PRO A 59 -4.16 8.90 -12.27
CA PRO A 59 -3.40 9.19 -11.06
C PRO A 59 -4.17 10.14 -10.13
N TYR A 60 -4.23 9.81 -8.85
CA TYR A 60 -4.83 10.65 -7.80
C TYR A 60 -6.30 11.04 -8.01
N ALA A 61 -7.03 10.38 -8.92
CA ALA A 61 -8.44 10.70 -9.18
C ALA A 61 -9.40 10.10 -8.13
N MET A 62 -8.91 9.13 -7.33
CA MET A 62 -9.67 8.53 -6.23
C MET A 62 -9.30 9.23 -4.93
N SER A 63 -10.30 9.63 -4.14
CA SER A 63 -10.07 10.17 -2.80
C SER A 63 -9.75 9.06 -1.79
N ALA A 64 -9.10 9.41 -0.68
CA ALA A 64 -8.83 8.46 0.40
C ALA A 64 -10.13 7.87 0.98
N TYR A 65 -11.17 8.67 1.09
CA TYR A 65 -12.49 8.20 1.53
C TYR A 65 -13.11 7.19 0.54
N GLN A 66 -13.04 7.46 -0.75
CA GLN A 66 -13.52 6.55 -1.79
C GLN A 66 -12.71 5.24 -1.76
N ALA A 67 -11.39 5.33 -1.69
CA ALA A 67 -10.50 4.18 -1.63
C ALA A 67 -10.79 3.30 -0.40
N PHE A 68 -10.91 3.89 0.79
CA PHE A 68 -11.20 3.17 2.03
C PHE A 68 -12.57 2.47 2.01
N ASN A 69 -13.53 3.03 1.27
CA ASN A 69 -14.89 2.48 1.11
C ASN A 69 -15.10 1.77 -0.23
N SER A 70 -14.05 1.56 -1.01
CA SER A 70 -14.10 0.86 -2.30
C SER A 70 -14.62 -0.57 -2.18
N LYS A 71 -15.07 -1.12 -3.31
CA LYS A 71 -15.46 -2.52 -3.39
C LYS A 71 -14.29 -3.44 -3.04
N PHE A 72 -13.08 -3.09 -3.50
CA PHE A 72 -11.83 -3.80 -3.19
C PHE A 72 -11.59 -3.90 -1.68
N MET A 73 -11.63 -2.77 -0.95
CA MET A 73 -11.42 -2.77 0.50
C MET A 73 -12.53 -3.50 1.27
N LYS A 74 -13.78 -3.39 0.81
CA LYS A 74 -14.91 -4.13 1.39
C LYS A 74 -14.77 -5.64 1.20
N ASP A 75 -14.31 -6.07 0.03
CA ASP A 75 -14.08 -7.48 -0.27
C ASP A 75 -12.98 -8.08 0.63
N ILE A 76 -11.86 -7.37 0.81
CA ILE A 76 -10.81 -7.76 1.76
C ILE A 76 -11.38 -7.96 3.17
N ARG A 77 -12.15 -6.97 3.67
CA ARG A 77 -12.76 -7.06 5.01
C ARG A 77 -13.71 -8.25 5.12
N GLN A 78 -14.56 -8.44 4.12
CA GLN A 78 -15.51 -9.54 4.09
C GLN A 78 -14.81 -10.90 4.09
N GLN A 79 -13.82 -11.09 3.21
CA GLN A 79 -13.08 -12.35 3.14
C GLN A 79 -12.35 -12.66 4.45
N MET A 80 -11.76 -11.63 5.09
CA MET A 80 -11.14 -11.79 6.40
C MET A 80 -12.14 -12.22 7.48
N MET A 81 -13.34 -11.64 7.48
CA MET A 81 -14.40 -12.05 8.43
C MET A 81 -14.88 -13.49 8.18
N GLU A 82 -14.84 -13.95 6.94
CA GLU A 82 -15.19 -15.32 6.54
C GLU A 82 -14.04 -16.34 6.75
N GLY A 83 -12.89 -15.91 7.29
CA GLY A 83 -11.73 -16.78 7.46
C GLY A 83 -11.00 -17.10 6.14
N LYS A 84 -11.23 -16.34 5.09
CA LYS A 84 -10.62 -16.51 3.78
C LYS A 84 -9.35 -15.66 3.63
N ARG A 85 -8.41 -16.13 2.81
CA ARG A 85 -7.15 -15.46 2.50
C ARG A 85 -7.31 -14.65 1.20
N HIS A 86 -7.41 -13.34 1.32
CA HIS A 86 -7.46 -12.45 0.14
C HIS A 86 -6.09 -12.37 -0.56
N THR A 87 -6.08 -12.30 -1.90
CA THR A 87 -4.86 -12.24 -2.74
C THR A 87 -3.99 -11.04 -2.46
N ALA A 88 -4.57 -9.88 -2.21
CA ALA A 88 -3.85 -8.67 -1.82
C ALA A 88 -2.93 -8.85 -0.60
N CYS A 89 -3.23 -9.83 0.26
CA CYS A 89 -2.48 -10.12 1.49
C CYS A 89 -1.50 -11.30 1.35
N SER A 90 -1.21 -11.75 0.12
CA SER A 90 -0.41 -12.95 -0.15
C SER A 90 1.00 -12.90 0.44
N SER A 91 1.58 -11.71 0.63
CA SER A 91 2.88 -11.54 1.30
C SER A 91 2.84 -12.02 2.76
N CYS A 92 1.76 -11.71 3.50
CA CYS A 92 1.58 -12.19 4.86
C CYS A 92 1.31 -13.69 4.88
N TRP A 93 0.47 -14.20 3.98
CA TRP A 93 0.14 -15.62 3.91
C TRP A 93 1.37 -16.47 3.64
N ARG A 94 2.24 -16.06 2.73
CA ARG A 94 3.49 -16.77 2.46
C ARG A 94 4.41 -16.83 3.67
N GLN A 95 4.52 -15.74 4.44
CA GLN A 95 5.31 -15.71 5.68
C GLN A 95 4.74 -16.68 6.72
N GLU A 96 3.43 -16.66 6.92
CA GLU A 96 2.74 -17.53 7.88
C GLU A 96 2.82 -19.00 7.51
N ASP A 97 2.71 -19.35 6.23
CA ASP A 97 2.88 -20.73 5.72
C ASP A 97 4.31 -21.25 5.93
N LEU A 98 5.29 -20.35 6.01
CA LEU A 98 6.69 -20.69 6.36
C LEU A 98 6.96 -20.67 7.88
N GLY A 99 5.94 -20.45 8.71
CA GLY A 99 6.09 -20.32 10.17
C GLY A 99 6.75 -19.01 10.62
N ILE A 100 6.83 -18.00 9.75
CA ILE A 100 7.39 -16.68 10.05
C ILE A 100 6.26 -15.76 10.49
N LYS A 101 6.48 -15.01 11.57
CA LYS A 101 5.52 -14.00 12.02
C LYS A 101 5.34 -12.91 10.95
N SER A 102 4.14 -12.80 10.44
CA SER A 102 3.80 -11.81 9.41
C SER A 102 3.57 -10.41 9.98
N LYS A 103 3.60 -9.39 9.11
CA LYS A 103 3.21 -8.02 9.48
C LYS A 103 1.79 -7.96 10.06
N ARG A 104 0.85 -8.69 9.47
CA ARG A 104 -0.53 -8.80 9.96
C ARG A 104 -0.58 -9.23 11.43
N GLN A 105 0.09 -10.32 11.77
CA GLN A 105 0.14 -10.84 13.13
C GLN A 105 0.79 -9.85 14.09
N GLY A 106 1.90 -9.22 13.67
CA GLY A 106 2.56 -8.20 14.47
C GLY A 106 1.66 -7.00 14.77
N MET A 107 0.99 -6.49 13.74
CA MET A 107 0.13 -5.32 13.90
C MET A 107 -1.15 -5.61 14.68
N ASN A 108 -1.73 -6.80 14.54
CA ASN A 108 -2.86 -7.21 15.38
C ASN A 108 -2.47 -7.18 16.86
N GLN A 109 -1.27 -7.61 17.21
CA GLN A 109 -0.78 -7.52 18.59
C GLN A 109 -0.63 -6.05 19.04
N VAL A 110 0.02 -5.22 18.23
CA VAL A 110 0.24 -3.80 18.56
C VAL A 110 -1.07 -3.05 18.82
N TYR A 111 -2.09 -3.29 18.01
CA TYR A 111 -3.33 -2.52 18.09
C TYR A 111 -4.38 -3.10 19.04
N ILE A 112 -4.27 -4.37 19.43
CA ILE A 112 -5.33 -5.07 20.18
C ILE A 112 -4.87 -5.57 21.54
N GLU A 113 -3.59 -5.92 21.66
CA GLU A 113 -3.07 -6.43 22.93
C GLU A 113 -2.60 -5.29 23.84
N PRO A 114 -3.17 -5.15 25.05
CA PRO A 114 -2.73 -4.13 25.99
C PRO A 114 -1.24 -4.28 26.33
N GLY A 115 -0.50 -3.17 26.29
CA GLY A 115 0.92 -3.15 26.66
C GLY A 115 1.89 -3.65 25.60
N VAL A 116 1.40 -4.05 24.43
CA VAL A 116 2.21 -4.35 23.26
C VAL A 116 2.09 -3.19 22.28
N GLY A 117 3.17 -2.47 22.03
CA GLY A 117 3.18 -1.35 21.07
C GLY A 117 3.80 -0.08 21.62
N HIS A 118 3.28 1.06 21.26
CA HIS A 118 3.88 2.36 21.56
C HIS A 118 4.11 2.61 23.06
N ALA A 119 5.23 3.25 23.37
CA ALA A 119 5.67 3.54 24.76
C ALA A 119 4.65 4.32 25.61
N ASP A 120 3.66 4.91 25.01
CA ASP A 120 2.63 5.77 25.58
C ASP A 120 1.27 5.08 25.77
N GLY A 121 1.25 3.75 25.72
CA GLY A 121 0.05 2.98 26.12
C GLY A 121 -0.86 2.53 25.00
N GLY A 122 -0.36 2.43 23.76
CA GLY A 122 -1.00 1.79 22.58
C GLY A 122 -2.52 2.05 22.43
N PHE A 123 -2.99 2.12 21.25
CA PHE A 123 -4.44 2.27 21.04
C PHE A 123 -5.15 0.93 21.30
N GLU A 124 -5.89 0.83 22.38
CA GLU A 124 -6.78 -0.31 22.56
C GLU A 124 -8.02 -0.15 21.67
N TYR A 125 -8.09 -0.95 20.62
CA TYR A 125 -9.25 -0.98 19.75
C TYR A 125 -10.26 -2.02 20.19
N ASP A 126 -11.52 -1.63 20.18
CA ASP A 126 -12.63 -2.57 20.25
C ASP A 126 -12.82 -3.21 18.87
N ILE A 127 -12.58 -4.51 18.78
CA ILE A 127 -12.69 -5.27 17.52
C ILE A 127 -14.12 -5.23 16.99
N ASP A 128 -15.12 -5.36 17.86
CA ASP A 128 -16.53 -5.38 17.45
C ASP A 128 -16.94 -4.03 16.85
N GLU A 129 -16.48 -2.94 17.44
CA GLU A 129 -16.72 -1.60 16.88
C GLU A 129 -15.97 -1.40 15.57
N MET A 130 -14.72 -1.87 15.44
CA MET A 130 -13.97 -1.81 14.18
C MET A 130 -14.67 -2.54 13.04
N VAL A 131 -15.20 -3.72 13.31
CA VAL A 131 -15.91 -4.53 12.31
C VAL A 131 -17.21 -3.87 11.89
N LYS A 132 -17.98 -3.36 12.86
CA LYS A 132 -19.27 -2.69 12.57
C LYS A 132 -19.11 -1.35 11.87
N ASN A 133 -18.03 -0.63 12.22
CA ASN A 133 -17.84 0.78 11.87
C ASN A 133 -16.38 1.03 11.47
N PRO A 134 -15.89 0.46 10.35
CA PRO A 134 -14.53 0.70 9.89
C PRO A 134 -14.27 2.20 9.71
N ARG A 135 -13.19 2.69 10.31
CA ARG A 135 -12.82 4.11 10.24
C ARG A 135 -11.35 4.27 9.92
N LEU A 136 -11.05 5.13 8.98
CA LEU A 136 -9.66 5.49 8.67
C LEU A 136 -9.04 6.21 9.87
N ARG A 137 -8.01 5.60 10.45
CA ARG A 137 -7.28 6.09 11.64
C ARG A 137 -5.79 6.24 11.40
N SER A 138 -5.26 5.48 10.43
CA SER A 138 -3.86 5.54 10.01
C SER A 138 -3.77 5.75 8.51
N LEU A 139 -2.94 6.69 8.10
CA LEU A 139 -2.69 7.00 6.69
C LEU A 139 -1.18 7.02 6.45
N ASP A 140 -0.71 6.11 5.61
CA ASP A 140 0.66 6.06 5.11
C ASP A 140 0.70 6.76 3.75
N LEU A 141 1.48 7.82 3.63
CA LEU A 141 1.50 8.71 2.48
C LEU A 141 2.86 8.61 1.75
N LYS A 142 2.82 8.12 0.53
CA LYS A 142 3.97 8.13 -0.39
C LYS A 142 3.69 9.11 -1.53
N PHE A 143 4.15 10.32 -1.37
CA PHE A 143 3.87 11.39 -2.33
C PHE A 143 4.67 11.26 -3.62
N ASP A 144 5.96 10.88 -3.52
CA ASP A 144 6.85 10.70 -4.65
C ASP A 144 8.02 9.75 -4.30
N ASN A 145 8.99 9.64 -5.20
CA ASN A 145 10.23 8.92 -4.97
C ASN A 145 11.43 9.84 -4.78
N LYS A 146 11.22 11.15 -4.55
CA LYS A 146 12.33 12.10 -4.35
C LYS A 146 13.01 11.87 -3.02
N CYS A 147 14.27 11.47 -3.08
CA CYS A 147 15.08 11.19 -1.90
C CYS A 147 16.53 11.54 -2.19
N ASN A 148 17.20 12.19 -1.23
CA ASN A 148 18.62 12.52 -1.33
C ASN A 148 19.56 11.42 -0.82
N LEU A 149 19.04 10.19 -0.60
CA LEU A 149 19.78 9.06 -0.06
C LEU A 149 19.82 7.89 -1.04
N HIS A 150 20.96 7.17 -1.03
CA HIS A 150 21.18 5.90 -1.73
C HIS A 150 21.18 4.72 -0.76
N CYS A 151 20.11 4.51 -0.03
CA CYS A 151 20.02 3.37 0.89
C CYS A 151 20.01 2.05 0.12
N LEU A 152 20.84 1.08 0.52
CA LEU A 152 20.95 -0.24 -0.14
C LEU A 152 19.64 -1.03 -0.18
N MET A 153 18.68 -0.68 0.67
CA MET A 153 17.37 -1.32 0.75
C MET A 153 16.33 -0.68 -0.19
N CYS A 154 16.66 0.48 -0.79
CA CYS A 154 15.74 1.21 -1.66
C CYS A 154 15.92 0.84 -3.13
N THR A 155 14.87 1.07 -3.88
CA THR A 155 14.84 0.95 -5.35
C THR A 155 14.53 2.31 -5.96
N SER A 156 14.61 2.43 -7.27
CA SER A 156 14.20 3.63 -8.02
C SER A 156 12.75 4.05 -7.76
N GLY A 157 11.87 3.11 -7.43
CA GLY A 157 10.50 3.40 -7.03
C GLY A 157 10.36 4.11 -5.67
N SER A 158 11.42 4.09 -4.84
CA SER A 158 11.43 4.73 -3.51
C SER A 158 12.48 5.82 -3.37
N SER A 159 13.42 5.93 -4.32
CA SER A 159 14.44 6.97 -4.36
C SER A 159 14.88 7.21 -5.80
N ASP A 160 14.67 8.42 -6.29
CA ASP A 160 15.07 8.85 -7.64
C ASP A 160 16.60 8.81 -7.84
N MET A 161 17.37 8.85 -6.76
CA MET A 161 18.81 8.68 -6.80
C MET A 161 19.26 7.31 -7.35
N TRP A 162 18.42 6.29 -7.27
CA TRP A 162 18.68 4.97 -7.85
C TRP A 162 18.43 4.87 -9.35
N VAL A 163 17.62 5.77 -9.92
CA VAL A 163 17.23 5.73 -11.35
C VAL A 163 18.45 5.67 -12.29
N PRO A 164 19.52 6.49 -12.13
CA PRO A 164 20.69 6.40 -13.01
C PRO A 164 21.45 5.07 -12.90
N LEU A 165 21.45 4.45 -11.72
CA LEU A 165 22.13 3.18 -11.50
C LEU A 165 21.29 2.02 -12.07
N ASP A 166 20.00 2.02 -11.84
CA ASP A 166 19.08 1.03 -12.42
C ASP A 166 19.18 1.06 -13.95
N ASN A 167 19.18 2.25 -14.55
CA ASN A 167 19.36 2.42 -15.98
C ASN A 167 20.66 1.82 -16.50
N LYS A 168 21.77 1.98 -15.77
CA LYS A 168 23.06 1.38 -16.13
C LYS A 168 23.01 -0.14 -16.00
N MET A 169 22.40 -0.63 -14.94
CA MET A 169 22.30 -2.06 -14.64
C MET A 169 21.44 -2.76 -15.69
N HIS A 170 20.32 -2.17 -16.09
CA HIS A 170 19.47 -2.69 -17.14
C HIS A 170 20.18 -2.75 -18.49
N LYS A 171 20.87 -1.67 -18.90
CA LYS A 171 21.68 -1.68 -20.11
C LYS A 171 22.77 -2.77 -20.09
N TYR A 172 23.41 -2.96 -18.95
CA TYR A 172 24.41 -4.01 -18.79
C TYR A 172 23.80 -5.42 -18.92
N LEU A 173 22.67 -5.67 -18.29
CA LEU A 173 21.96 -6.95 -18.35
C LEU A 173 21.45 -7.26 -19.75
N ALA A 174 20.98 -6.25 -20.49
CA ALA A 174 20.58 -6.40 -21.90
C ALA A 174 21.76 -6.78 -22.78
N LEU A 175 22.93 -6.15 -22.60
CA LEU A 175 24.15 -6.47 -23.33
C LEU A 175 24.65 -7.90 -23.06
N GLN A 176 24.31 -8.47 -21.88
CA GLN A 176 24.61 -9.86 -21.51
C GLN A 176 23.51 -10.86 -21.95
N ASN A 177 22.49 -10.42 -22.70
CA ASN A 177 21.32 -11.23 -23.06
C ASN A 177 20.58 -11.88 -21.87
N VAL A 178 20.68 -11.29 -20.71
CA VAL A 178 19.98 -11.76 -19.49
C VAL A 178 18.52 -11.31 -19.48
N THR A 179 18.25 -10.16 -20.12
CA THR A 179 16.90 -9.61 -20.32
C THR A 179 16.71 -9.27 -21.80
N LYS A 180 15.49 -9.40 -22.30
CA LYS A 180 15.15 -8.89 -23.63
C LYS A 180 15.03 -7.37 -23.60
N GLU A 181 15.34 -6.73 -24.73
CA GLU A 181 15.25 -5.25 -24.85
C GLU A 181 13.83 -4.75 -24.56
N ASP A 182 12.80 -5.53 -24.93
CA ASP A 182 11.38 -5.27 -24.64
C ASP A 182 11.05 -5.33 -23.15
N ASP A 183 11.76 -6.14 -22.35
CA ASP A 183 11.59 -6.21 -20.89
C ASP A 183 12.23 -5.00 -20.18
N LEU A 184 13.18 -4.34 -20.82
CA LEU A 184 13.84 -3.13 -20.32
C LEU A 184 12.93 -1.91 -20.41
N ASP A 185 12.19 -1.76 -21.50
CA ASP A 185 11.24 -0.66 -21.70
C ASP A 185 10.11 -0.74 -20.66
N LEU A 186 9.70 -1.95 -20.28
CA LEU A 186 8.71 -2.15 -19.21
C LEU A 186 9.20 -1.65 -17.84
N TYR A 187 10.46 -1.93 -17.49
CA TYR A 187 11.03 -1.52 -16.21
C TYR A 187 11.37 -0.03 -16.14
N MET A 188 11.85 0.52 -17.24
CA MET A 188 12.27 1.92 -17.36
C MET A 188 11.06 2.87 -17.41
N ASP A 189 10.03 2.47 -18.14
CA ASP A 189 8.81 3.27 -18.32
C ASP A 189 8.04 3.40 -16.99
N ASP A 190 8.00 2.34 -16.18
CA ASP A 190 7.31 2.37 -14.89
C ASP A 190 8.05 3.20 -13.84
N ALA A 191 9.38 3.13 -13.76
CA ALA A 191 10.15 3.98 -12.86
C ALA A 191 10.02 5.47 -13.21
N HIS A 192 9.89 5.81 -14.50
CA HIS A 192 9.64 7.19 -14.96
C HIS A 192 8.16 7.60 -14.90
N LYS A 193 7.23 6.71 -15.15
CA LYS A 193 5.79 6.98 -15.06
C LYS A 193 5.35 7.32 -13.63
N TRP A 194 6.08 6.85 -12.63
CA TRP A 194 5.80 7.10 -11.22
C TRP A 194 6.57 8.30 -10.65
N GLN A 195 7.33 9.02 -11.47
CA GLN A 195 7.96 10.27 -11.05
C GLN A 195 6.92 11.38 -10.99
N TRP A 196 6.53 11.68 -9.78
CA TRP A 196 5.72 12.84 -9.49
C TRP A 196 6.59 14.11 -9.58
N THR A 197 6.24 15.04 -10.45
CA THR A 197 6.91 16.35 -10.50
C THR A 197 6.42 17.23 -9.36
N PRO A 198 7.31 17.94 -8.63
CA PRO A 198 6.89 18.89 -7.61
C PRO A 198 5.92 19.92 -8.18
N GLY A 199 4.75 20.04 -7.59
CA GLY A 199 3.68 20.93 -8.05
C GLY A 199 2.52 20.22 -8.74
N GLU A 200 2.61 18.92 -9.01
CA GLU A 200 1.50 18.13 -9.60
C GLU A 200 0.62 17.43 -8.55
N PHE A 201 0.98 17.52 -7.28
CA PHE A 201 0.14 16.96 -6.20
C PHE A 201 -1.20 17.71 -6.18
N PRO A 202 -2.34 17.03 -6.40
CA PRO A 202 -3.60 17.72 -6.53
C PRO A 202 -3.96 18.47 -5.24
N GLU A 203 -4.27 19.76 -5.35
CA GLU A 203 -4.76 20.57 -4.23
C GLU A 203 -5.96 19.91 -3.55
N THR A 204 -6.81 19.23 -4.34
CA THR A 204 -7.97 18.49 -3.84
C THR A 204 -7.57 17.39 -2.85
N LEU A 205 -6.49 16.67 -3.12
CA LEU A 205 -5.99 15.63 -2.22
C LEU A 205 -5.35 16.23 -0.97
N TYR A 206 -4.64 17.35 -1.10
CA TYR A 206 -4.08 18.07 0.04
C TYR A 206 -5.17 18.57 0.98
N GLU A 207 -6.24 19.16 0.44
CA GLU A 207 -7.39 19.59 1.24
C GLU A 207 -8.15 18.43 1.88
N GLU A 208 -8.22 17.27 1.20
CA GLU A 208 -8.79 16.06 1.80
C GLU A 208 -7.95 15.58 2.98
N ILE A 209 -6.63 15.50 2.82
CA ILE A 209 -5.70 15.08 3.89
C ILE A 209 -5.86 16.02 5.10
N LYS A 210 -5.89 17.34 4.89
CA LYS A 210 -6.13 18.29 5.98
C LYS A 210 -7.42 18.02 6.75
N ARG A 211 -8.49 17.64 6.07
CA ARG A 211 -9.77 17.28 6.71
C ARG A 211 -9.72 15.96 7.46
N LEU A 212 -8.87 15.03 7.01
CA LEU A 212 -8.70 13.75 7.66
C LEU A 212 -7.81 13.82 8.90
N VAL A 213 -6.80 14.70 8.90
CA VAL A 213 -5.81 14.83 10.00
C VAL A 213 -6.44 14.83 11.40
N PRO A 214 -7.52 15.57 11.71
CA PRO A 214 -8.11 15.58 13.04
C PRO A 214 -8.71 14.22 13.47
N GLN A 215 -8.95 13.30 12.53
CA GLN A 215 -9.54 11.98 12.78
C GLN A 215 -8.47 10.88 12.82
N LEU A 216 -7.27 11.18 12.32
CA LEU A 216 -6.18 10.22 12.25
C LEU A 216 -5.50 10.12 13.61
N GLN A 217 -5.12 8.91 13.96
CA GLN A 217 -4.31 8.60 15.14
C GLN A 217 -2.83 8.47 14.75
N GLU A 218 -2.57 8.18 13.47
CA GLU A 218 -1.23 7.98 12.93
C GLU A 218 -1.13 8.47 11.49
N ILE A 219 -0.07 9.21 11.19
CA ILE A 219 0.32 9.60 9.82
C ILE A 219 1.77 9.14 9.63
N GLN A 220 2.01 8.32 8.60
CA GLN A 220 3.34 7.92 8.17
C GLN A 220 3.65 8.56 6.81
N CYS A 221 4.87 9.06 6.64
CA CYS A 221 5.36 9.69 5.40
C CYS A 221 6.69 9.08 4.97
#